data_7d059e22ffa509a37083e3b1a6db74bf
#
_entry.id   7d059e22ffa509a37083e3b1a6db74bf
#
_cell.length_a   1.000
_cell.length_b   1.000
_cell.length_c   1.000
_cell.angle_alpha   90.00
_cell.angle_beta   90.00
_cell.angle_gamma   90.00
#
_symmetry.space_group_name_H-M   'P 1'
#
loop_
_entity.id
_entity.type
_entity.pdbx_description
1 polymer ?
#
loop_
_entity_poly.entity_id
_entity_poly.type
_entity_poly.pdbx_seq_one_letter_code
_entity_poly.pdbx_strand_id
1 'polypeptide(L)'
;MKKFTTLLFALLLCFISAFSVACKNGETTARIESVTETQIVMSIEETDGKATAFDALKSLRNQDLISFDYVESSYGAYITSINGKAEYVIESTLTSSKGYSWMLYTSDMENAYEEKTIIINGTTCGQSAFGASSLTVKTGKLYVWVFEYYEYTW
;
A
#
# COMPACT_ATOMS: atom_id res chain seq x y z
N MET A 1 -18.94 52.32 17.25
CA MET A 1 -18.34 51.11 17.81
C MET A 1 -18.81 49.79 17.20
N LYS A 2 -20.05 49.65 16.70
CA LYS A 2 -20.56 48.37 16.11
C LYS A 2 -19.94 47.96 14.77
N LYS A 3 -19.38 48.88 13.98
CA LYS A 3 -18.75 48.56 12.67
C LYS A 3 -17.31 48.02 12.80
N PHE A 4 -16.61 48.31 13.89
CA PHE A 4 -15.23 47.84 14.10
C PHE A 4 -15.19 46.37 14.55
N THR A 5 -16.17 45.91 15.30
CA THR A 5 -16.30 44.54 15.79
C THR A 5 -16.59 43.56 14.66
N THR A 6 -17.38 43.98 13.64
CA THR A 6 -17.73 43.13 12.49
C THR A 6 -16.55 42.90 11.56
N LEU A 7 -15.69 43.94 11.40
CA LEU A 7 -14.50 43.81 10.59
C LEU A 7 -13.43 42.89 11.21
N LEU A 8 -13.30 42.95 12.55
CA LEU A 8 -12.38 42.08 13.29
C LEU A 8 -12.79 40.63 13.24
N PHE A 9 -14.09 40.35 13.28
CA PHE A 9 -14.63 38.99 13.18
C PHE A 9 -14.47 38.40 11.78
N ALA A 10 -14.64 39.22 10.72
CA ALA A 10 -14.41 38.78 9.33
C ALA A 10 -12.93 38.50 9.06
N LEU A 11 -12.02 39.27 9.66
CA LEU A 11 -10.57 39.02 9.55
C LEU A 11 -10.15 37.73 10.29
N LEU A 12 -10.75 37.46 11.45
CA LEU A 12 -10.47 36.25 12.22
C LEU A 12 -10.95 34.98 11.50
N LEU A 13 -12.10 35.05 10.80
CA LEU A 13 -12.63 33.92 9.99
C LEU A 13 -11.76 33.65 8.76
N CYS A 14 -11.15 34.65 8.14
CA CYS A 14 -10.20 34.49 7.04
C CYS A 14 -8.89 33.82 7.48
N PHE A 15 -8.45 34.02 8.74
CA PHE A 15 -7.23 33.37 9.25
C PHE A 15 -7.43 31.91 9.60
N ILE A 16 -8.65 31.47 9.91
CA ILE A 16 -8.93 30.06 10.24
C ILE A 16 -8.97 29.18 8.97
N SER A 17 -9.26 29.77 7.78
CA SER A 17 -9.27 29.03 6.52
C SER A 17 -7.89 28.85 5.87
N ALA A 18 -6.84 29.52 6.37
CA ALA A 18 -5.49 29.44 5.81
C ALA A 18 -4.58 28.38 6.47
N PHE A 19 -5.05 27.70 7.54
CA PHE A 19 -4.24 26.71 8.27
C PHE A 19 -4.57 25.26 7.96
N SER A 20 -5.35 24.97 6.94
CA SER A 20 -5.57 23.59 6.45
C SER A 20 -4.75 23.28 5.19
N VAL A 21 -3.54 23.84 5.06
CA VAL A 21 -2.50 23.17 4.27
C VAL A 21 -1.84 22.16 5.20
N ALA A 22 -2.61 21.14 5.62
CA ALA A 22 -2.03 19.89 6.05
C ALA A 22 -1.17 19.41 4.88
N CYS A 23 0.10 19.15 5.11
CA CYS A 23 0.95 18.42 4.19
C CYS A 23 0.17 17.18 3.76
N LYS A 24 -0.33 17.16 2.54
CA LYS A 24 -0.85 15.95 1.91
C LYS A 24 0.35 15.04 1.72
N ASN A 25 0.63 14.21 2.70
CA ASN A 25 1.43 13.02 2.49
C ASN A 25 0.70 12.21 1.42
N GLY A 26 1.38 11.88 0.34
CA GLY A 26 0.90 11.17 -0.82
C GLY A 26 -0.47 10.52 -0.72
N GLU A 27 -1.55 11.21 -1.11
CA GLU A 27 -2.87 10.62 -1.16
C GLU A 27 -2.97 9.79 -2.44
N THR A 28 -3.31 8.53 -2.27
CA THR A 28 -3.67 7.66 -3.39
C THR A 28 -5.04 7.07 -3.15
N THR A 29 -5.80 6.93 -4.22
CA THR A 29 -7.05 6.19 -4.23
C THR A 29 -6.81 4.85 -4.91
N ALA A 30 -6.89 3.78 -4.13
CA ALA A 30 -6.83 2.42 -4.63
C ALA A 30 -8.22 1.80 -4.72
N ARG A 31 -8.42 0.90 -5.68
CA ARG A 31 -9.63 0.14 -5.89
C ARG A 31 -9.33 -1.36 -5.89
N ILE A 32 -10.22 -2.15 -5.31
CA ILE A 32 -10.19 -3.61 -5.38
C ILE A 32 -10.70 -4.06 -6.75
N GLU A 33 -9.90 -4.86 -7.46
CA GLU A 33 -10.30 -5.57 -8.68
C GLU A 33 -10.81 -6.97 -8.34
N SER A 34 -10.16 -7.66 -7.42
CA SER A 34 -10.62 -8.94 -6.89
C SER A 34 -10.00 -9.25 -5.52
N VAL A 35 -10.74 -10.02 -4.71
CA VAL A 35 -10.29 -10.54 -3.42
C VAL A 35 -10.63 -12.00 -3.32
N THR A 36 -9.64 -12.80 -2.94
CA THR A 36 -9.80 -14.19 -2.51
C THR A 36 -9.14 -14.38 -1.14
N GLU A 37 -9.21 -15.58 -0.60
CA GLU A 37 -8.54 -15.90 0.66
C GLU A 37 -7.00 -15.77 0.63
N THR A 38 -6.41 -15.92 -0.57
CA THR A 38 -4.95 -15.93 -0.76
C THR A 38 -4.45 -14.88 -1.74
N GLN A 39 -5.33 -14.04 -2.28
CA GLN A 39 -4.93 -13.04 -3.26
C GLN A 39 -5.81 -11.80 -3.18
N ILE A 40 -5.17 -10.64 -3.26
CA ILE A 40 -5.84 -9.34 -3.39
C ILE A 40 -5.24 -8.64 -4.61
N VAL A 41 -6.10 -8.30 -5.55
CA VAL A 41 -5.75 -7.52 -6.74
C VAL A 41 -6.30 -6.12 -6.59
N MET A 42 -5.44 -5.13 -6.70
CA MET A 42 -5.83 -3.73 -6.64
C MET A 42 -5.26 -2.94 -7.82
N SER A 43 -5.98 -1.91 -8.24
CA SER A 43 -5.54 -0.89 -9.17
C SER A 43 -5.48 0.47 -8.50
N ILE A 44 -4.77 1.42 -9.10
CA ILE A 44 -4.66 2.79 -8.61
C ILE A 44 -5.48 3.69 -9.51
N GLU A 45 -6.51 4.35 -8.94
CA GLU A 45 -7.35 5.30 -9.65
C GLU A 45 -6.69 6.67 -9.72
N GLU A 46 -6.13 7.13 -8.58
CA GLU A 46 -5.44 8.41 -8.46
C GLU A 46 -4.20 8.29 -7.58
N THR A 47 -3.15 9.01 -7.92
CA THR A 47 -1.93 9.12 -7.11
C THR A 47 -1.24 10.46 -7.37
N ASP A 48 -0.59 11.00 -6.37
CA ASP A 48 0.28 12.19 -6.49
C ASP A 48 1.69 11.84 -7.05
N GLY A 49 1.92 10.59 -7.42
CA GLY A 49 3.19 10.08 -7.92
C GLY A 49 4.25 9.82 -6.85
N LYS A 50 3.92 9.98 -5.57
CA LYS A 50 4.80 9.70 -4.42
C LYS A 50 4.26 8.60 -3.53
N ALA A 51 2.96 8.32 -3.63
CA ALA A 51 2.32 7.28 -2.84
C ALA A 51 2.91 5.90 -3.14
N THR A 52 2.98 5.06 -2.12
CA THR A 52 3.57 3.72 -2.17
C THR A 52 2.50 2.64 -2.17
N ALA A 53 2.91 1.39 -2.41
CA ALA A 53 2.00 0.24 -2.28
C ALA A 53 1.44 0.10 -0.86
N PHE A 54 2.19 0.54 0.15
CA PHE A 54 1.70 0.62 1.53
C PHE A 54 0.62 1.69 1.71
N ASP A 55 0.78 2.86 1.05
CA ASP A 55 -0.25 3.91 1.06
C ASP A 55 -1.53 3.43 0.36
N ALA A 56 -1.40 2.65 -0.71
CA ALA A 56 -2.53 2.02 -1.39
C ALA A 56 -3.28 1.03 -0.48
N LEU A 57 -2.58 0.19 0.30
CA LEU A 57 -3.22 -0.67 1.31
C LEU A 57 -3.93 0.16 2.39
N LYS A 58 -3.31 1.25 2.85
CA LYS A 58 -3.97 2.17 3.82
C LYS A 58 -5.22 2.81 3.23
N SER A 59 -5.20 3.21 1.94
CA SER A 59 -6.37 3.72 1.25
C SER A 59 -7.53 2.72 1.24
N LEU A 60 -7.27 1.45 0.92
CA LEU A 60 -8.27 0.38 0.96
C LEU A 60 -8.79 0.11 2.38
N ARG A 61 -7.92 0.13 3.38
CA ARG A 61 -8.31 -0.02 4.79
C ARG A 61 -9.20 1.12 5.26
N ASN A 62 -8.89 2.35 4.86
CA ASN A 62 -9.69 3.54 5.21
C ASN A 62 -11.09 3.55 4.55
N GLN A 63 -11.26 2.74 3.50
CA GLN A 63 -12.54 2.49 2.83
C GLN A 63 -13.28 1.26 3.42
N ASP A 64 -12.75 0.63 4.48
CA ASP A 64 -13.26 -0.60 5.09
C ASP A 64 -13.33 -1.81 4.11
N LEU A 65 -12.51 -1.80 3.04
CA LEU A 65 -12.49 -2.86 2.02
C LEU A 65 -11.58 -4.02 2.40
N ILE A 66 -10.53 -3.76 3.18
CA ILE A 66 -9.61 -4.77 3.71
C ILE A 66 -9.19 -4.43 5.14
N SER A 67 -8.72 -5.44 5.85
CA SER A 67 -7.92 -5.27 7.07
C SER A 67 -6.51 -5.78 6.83
N PHE A 68 -5.50 -5.23 7.49
CA PHE A 68 -4.15 -5.76 7.46
C PHE A 68 -3.35 -5.37 8.70
N ASP A 69 -2.40 -6.22 9.07
CA ASP A 69 -1.40 -5.99 10.11
C ASP A 69 -0.01 -5.91 9.49
N TYR A 70 0.87 -5.17 10.12
CA TYR A 70 2.23 -4.99 9.66
C TYR A 70 3.19 -4.71 10.82
N VAL A 71 4.47 -4.92 10.58
CA VAL A 71 5.56 -4.57 11.49
C VAL A 71 6.45 -3.53 10.81
N GLU A 72 6.75 -2.44 11.52
CA GLU A 72 7.72 -1.45 11.06
C GLU A 72 9.16 -1.97 11.24
N SER A 73 9.97 -1.77 10.23
CA SER A 73 11.38 -2.10 10.23
C SER A 73 12.22 -0.99 9.62
N SER A 74 13.54 -1.12 9.65
CA SER A 74 14.45 -0.21 8.93
C SER A 74 14.26 -0.23 7.41
N TYR A 75 13.60 -1.24 6.87
CA TYR A 75 13.25 -1.40 5.45
C TYR A 75 11.82 -0.98 5.14
N GLY A 76 11.10 -0.38 6.11
CA GLY A 76 9.70 0.02 6.00
C GLY A 76 8.74 -1.02 6.55
N ALA A 77 7.45 -0.86 6.22
CA ALA A 77 6.37 -1.72 6.68
C ALA A 77 6.44 -3.11 6.02
N TYR A 78 6.49 -4.13 6.84
CA TYR A 78 6.38 -5.53 6.45
C TYR A 78 4.98 -6.05 6.79
N ILE A 79 4.23 -6.49 5.77
CA ILE A 79 2.84 -6.93 5.93
C ILE A 79 2.81 -8.35 6.47
N THR A 80 2.23 -8.53 7.66
CA THR A 80 2.18 -9.81 8.37
C THR A 80 0.84 -10.52 8.25
N SER A 81 -0.24 -9.79 7.95
CA SER A 81 -1.59 -10.34 7.81
C SER A 81 -2.41 -9.48 6.86
N ILE A 82 -3.26 -10.10 6.02
CA ILE A 82 -4.33 -9.40 5.29
C ILE A 82 -5.62 -10.20 5.47
N ASN A 83 -6.72 -9.48 5.81
CA ASN A 83 -8.05 -10.05 6.06
C ASN A 83 -8.02 -11.24 7.05
N GLY A 84 -7.19 -11.11 8.09
CA GLY A 84 -7.04 -12.13 9.12
C GLY A 84 -6.19 -13.34 8.74
N LYS A 85 -5.69 -13.42 7.50
CA LYS A 85 -4.76 -14.47 7.09
C LYS A 85 -3.33 -14.03 7.41
N ALA A 86 -2.80 -14.55 8.51
CA ALA A 86 -1.46 -14.23 8.99
C ALA A 86 -0.40 -15.12 8.35
N GLU A 87 0.80 -14.56 8.15
CA GLU A 87 1.98 -15.33 7.80
C GLU A 87 2.32 -16.36 8.88
N TYR A 88 3.03 -17.41 8.50
CA TYR A 88 3.58 -18.35 9.46
C TYR A 88 4.85 -19.04 8.94
N VAL A 89 5.76 -19.31 9.86
CA VAL A 89 6.99 -20.05 9.59
C VAL A 89 6.75 -21.54 9.83
N ILE A 90 7.11 -22.37 8.86
CA ILE A 90 7.07 -23.83 8.99
C ILE A 90 8.36 -24.33 9.65
N GLU A 91 9.49 -23.79 9.23
CA GLU A 91 10.82 -24.14 9.73
C GLU A 91 11.76 -22.96 9.59
N SER A 92 12.62 -22.77 10.60
CA SER A 92 13.69 -21.77 10.55
C SER A 92 14.93 -22.36 11.20
N THR A 93 16.05 -22.25 10.50
CA THR A 93 17.39 -22.69 10.94
C THR A 93 18.37 -21.51 10.90
N LEU A 94 19.65 -21.77 11.21
CA LEU A 94 20.70 -20.76 11.09
C LEU A 94 20.99 -20.34 9.63
N THR A 95 20.61 -21.17 8.66
CA THR A 95 20.95 -20.98 7.23
C THR A 95 19.76 -20.99 6.31
N SER A 96 18.54 -21.18 6.81
CA SER A 96 17.34 -21.25 5.98
C SER A 96 16.08 -20.88 6.75
N SER A 97 15.06 -20.41 6.03
CA SER A 97 13.71 -20.25 6.54
C SER A 97 12.71 -20.59 5.44
N LYS A 98 11.61 -21.26 5.82
CA LYS A 98 10.48 -21.55 4.93
C LYS A 98 9.16 -21.37 5.64
N GLY A 99 8.14 -20.97 4.89
CA GLY A 99 6.83 -20.70 5.43
C GLY A 99 5.88 -20.16 4.38
N TYR A 100 4.87 -19.44 4.82
CA TYR A 100 3.93 -18.73 3.97
C TYR A 100 3.89 -17.27 4.38
N SER A 101 3.94 -16.36 3.40
CA SER A 101 3.80 -14.93 3.65
C SER A 101 3.11 -14.21 2.49
N TRP A 102 2.76 -12.95 2.71
CA TRP A 102 2.17 -12.09 1.70
C TRP A 102 3.26 -11.48 0.82
N MET A 103 3.29 -11.85 -0.45
CA MET A 103 4.23 -11.35 -1.47
C MET A 103 3.54 -10.32 -2.35
N LEU A 104 4.27 -9.26 -2.69
CA LEU A 104 3.80 -8.17 -3.54
C LEU A 104 4.25 -8.39 -4.98
N TYR A 105 3.30 -8.32 -5.91
CA TYR A 105 3.52 -8.35 -7.36
C TYR A 105 3.00 -7.07 -7.99
N THR A 106 3.57 -6.67 -9.13
CA THR A 106 3.12 -5.48 -9.87
C THR A 106 3.20 -5.70 -11.38
N SER A 107 2.27 -5.09 -12.11
CA SER A 107 2.35 -5.00 -13.57
C SER A 107 3.31 -3.91 -14.07
N ASP A 108 3.92 -3.15 -13.14
CA ASP A 108 5.00 -2.22 -13.44
C ASP A 108 6.33 -2.98 -13.51
N MET A 109 6.61 -3.58 -14.67
CA MET A 109 7.77 -4.47 -14.87
C MET A 109 9.12 -3.78 -14.70
N GLU A 110 9.19 -2.44 -14.71
CA GLU A 110 10.42 -1.70 -14.39
C GLU A 110 10.82 -1.86 -12.92
N ASN A 111 9.85 -2.19 -12.04
CA ASN A 111 10.02 -2.34 -10.61
C ASN A 111 9.76 -3.79 -10.12
N ALA A 112 9.89 -4.77 -11.01
CA ALA A 112 9.61 -6.17 -10.73
C ALA A 112 10.71 -7.10 -11.26
N TYR A 113 10.81 -8.27 -10.63
CA TYR A 113 11.65 -9.37 -11.13
C TYR A 113 10.93 -10.09 -12.28
N GLU A 114 11.61 -10.29 -13.41
CA GLU A 114 11.06 -10.99 -14.58
C GLU A 114 10.99 -12.51 -14.40
N GLU A 115 11.83 -13.07 -13.52
CA GLU A 115 11.92 -14.51 -13.29
C GLU A 115 10.75 -15.08 -12.49
N LYS A 116 10.06 -14.24 -11.72
CA LYS A 116 8.94 -14.65 -10.88
C LYS A 116 7.69 -13.85 -11.22
N THR A 117 6.86 -14.41 -12.07
CA THR A 117 5.66 -13.75 -12.59
C THR A 117 4.39 -14.54 -12.35
N ILE A 118 3.27 -13.81 -12.29
CA ILE A 118 1.90 -14.35 -12.30
C ILE A 118 1.10 -13.64 -13.38
N ILE A 119 0.00 -14.25 -13.83
CA ILE A 119 -0.90 -13.64 -14.83
C ILE A 119 -2.24 -13.33 -14.15
N ILE A 120 -2.65 -12.08 -14.20
CA ILE A 120 -3.90 -11.58 -13.65
C ILE A 120 -4.73 -11.00 -14.79
N ASN A 121 -5.86 -11.63 -15.13
CA ASN A 121 -6.75 -11.19 -16.22
C ASN A 121 -6.01 -10.88 -17.54
N GLY A 122 -5.02 -11.73 -17.88
CA GLY A 122 -4.19 -11.55 -19.08
C GLY A 122 -3.04 -10.56 -18.94
N THR A 123 -2.89 -9.91 -17.79
CA THR A 123 -1.77 -9.00 -17.49
C THR A 123 -0.67 -9.71 -16.73
N THR A 124 0.56 -9.64 -17.21
CA THR A 124 1.73 -10.17 -16.49
C THR A 124 2.10 -9.24 -15.34
N CYS A 125 2.23 -9.80 -14.14
CA CYS A 125 2.72 -9.13 -12.95
C CYS A 125 3.96 -9.85 -12.44
N GLY A 126 5.07 -9.15 -12.26
CA GLY A 126 6.29 -9.69 -11.66
C GLY A 126 6.33 -9.43 -10.15
N GLN A 127 7.04 -10.28 -9.41
CA GLN A 127 7.26 -10.03 -7.98
C GLN A 127 8.01 -8.72 -7.82
N SER A 128 7.51 -7.84 -6.94
CA SER A 128 8.10 -6.53 -6.72
C SER A 128 9.56 -6.63 -6.25
N ALA A 129 10.44 -5.85 -6.87
CA ALA A 129 11.82 -5.67 -6.42
C ALA A 129 11.94 -4.80 -5.15
N PHE A 130 10.84 -4.17 -4.74
CA PHE A 130 10.77 -3.26 -3.61
C PHE A 130 9.73 -3.71 -2.59
N GLY A 131 9.98 -3.41 -1.32
CA GLY A 131 8.98 -3.57 -0.26
C GLY A 131 7.81 -2.59 -0.41
N ALA A 132 6.72 -2.84 0.32
CA ALA A 132 5.48 -2.07 0.24
C ALA A 132 5.68 -0.55 0.43
N SER A 133 6.55 -0.15 1.34
CA SER A 133 6.85 1.27 1.64
C SER A 133 7.80 1.94 0.65
N SER A 134 8.39 1.19 -0.28
CA SER A 134 9.37 1.71 -1.25
C SER A 134 8.90 1.59 -2.69
N LEU A 135 7.91 0.75 -2.99
CA LEU A 135 7.31 0.63 -4.31
C LEU A 135 6.34 1.78 -4.55
N THR A 136 6.75 2.78 -5.33
CA THR A 136 5.86 3.87 -5.76
C THR A 136 4.79 3.34 -6.69
N VAL A 137 3.52 3.71 -6.44
CA VAL A 137 2.40 3.25 -7.25
C VAL A 137 2.09 4.21 -8.39
N LYS A 138 1.63 3.66 -9.53
CA LYS A 138 1.27 4.40 -10.74
C LYS A 138 -0.16 4.08 -11.16
N THR A 139 -0.89 5.09 -11.63
CA THR A 139 -2.24 4.90 -12.20
C THR A 139 -2.19 3.93 -13.39
N GLY A 140 -3.19 3.07 -13.50
CA GLY A 140 -3.32 2.08 -14.58
C GLY A 140 -2.43 0.84 -14.43
N LYS A 141 -1.70 0.71 -13.33
CA LYS A 141 -0.96 -0.50 -12.98
C LYS A 141 -1.71 -1.34 -11.95
N LEU A 142 -1.49 -2.65 -11.99
CA LEU A 142 -1.98 -3.60 -11.00
C LEU A 142 -0.93 -3.84 -9.92
N TYR A 143 -1.39 -3.97 -8.69
CA TYR A 143 -0.62 -4.37 -7.53
C TYR A 143 -1.35 -5.54 -6.89
N VAL A 144 -0.63 -6.65 -6.70
CA VAL A 144 -1.23 -7.92 -6.30
C VAL A 144 -0.53 -8.45 -5.08
N TRP A 145 -1.28 -8.67 -4.01
CA TRP A 145 -0.81 -9.36 -2.83
C TRP A 145 -1.19 -10.84 -2.94
N VAL A 146 -0.20 -11.73 -2.85
CA VAL A 146 -0.38 -13.17 -2.94
C VAL A 146 0.16 -13.82 -1.68
N PHE A 147 -0.67 -14.62 -1.02
CA PHE A 147 -0.25 -15.45 0.11
C PHE A 147 0.31 -16.75 -0.43
N GLU A 148 1.63 -16.89 -0.39
CA GLU A 148 2.33 -18.01 -1.02
C GLU A 148 3.47 -18.55 -0.16
N TYR A 149 3.91 -19.76 -0.51
CA TYR A 149 5.07 -20.43 0.08
C TYR A 149 6.36 -19.71 -0.29
N TYR A 150 7.24 -19.57 0.69
CA TYR A 150 8.61 -19.11 0.49
C TYR A 150 9.60 -20.12 1.08
N GLU A 151 10.78 -20.18 0.48
CA GLU A 151 11.94 -20.87 1.01
C GLU A 151 13.20 -20.10 0.65
N TYR A 152 13.94 -19.67 1.67
CA TYR A 152 15.19 -18.93 1.54
C TYR A 152 16.31 -19.71 2.18
N THR A 153 17.48 -19.67 1.53
CA THR A 153 18.75 -20.19 2.05
C THR A 153 19.77 -19.07 1.96
N TRP A 154 20.55 -18.83 3.00
CA TRP A 154 21.58 -17.78 3.11
C TRP A 154 22.91 -18.30 3.68
#